data_fa5b9c11611fcef5b4ba8d841bb3ce13
#
_entry.id   fa5b9c11611fcef5b4ba8d841bb3ce13
#
_cell.length_a   1.000
_cell.length_b   1.000
_cell.length_c   1.000
_cell.angle_alpha   90.00
_cell.angle_beta   90.00
_cell.angle_gamma   90.00
#
_symmetry.space_group_name_H-M   'P 1'
#
loop_
_entity.id
_entity.type
_entity.pdbx_description
1 polymer ?
#
loop_
_entity_poly.entity_id
_entity_poly.type
_entity_poly.pdbx_seq_one_letter_code
_entity_poly.pdbx_strand_id
1 'polypeptide(L)'
;KNVEIEFNRNGERYSFLKWGQQAFNNFRIVPPGTGICHQVNLEYLSKVVWSEEFEGQSYLFPDTLVGTDSHTTMVNGLSVLGWGVGGIEAEAGMLGQPISMLIPEVIGFEVKNKMPEGTTATDLVLTVVKMLRDKGVVGKFVEFYGDGLKNLTLADRATIANMAPEYGATCGFFPIDEETLRYLKFSGRDEMTVKIVEEYAKAQGLWSSEDIDFTDTLTLDMTTI
;
A
#
# COMPACT_ATOMS: atom_id res chain seq x y z
N LYS A 1 -31.02 5.14 -5.71
CA LYS A 1 -31.18 6.08 -6.84
C LYS A 1 -29.90 6.25 -7.65
N ASN A 2 -28.75 6.66 -7.05
CA ASN A 2 -27.48 6.85 -7.82
C ASN A 2 -26.95 5.53 -8.38
N VAL A 3 -26.98 4.45 -7.60
CA VAL A 3 -26.57 3.11 -8.04
C VAL A 3 -27.44 2.60 -9.19
N GLU A 4 -28.75 2.84 -9.14
CA GLU A 4 -29.67 2.48 -10.23
C GLU A 4 -29.38 3.24 -11.52
N ILE A 5 -29.06 4.53 -11.40
CA ILE A 5 -28.64 5.36 -12.54
C ILE A 5 -27.34 4.84 -13.13
N GLU A 6 -26.38 4.49 -12.28
CA GLU A 6 -25.09 3.93 -12.69
C GLU A 6 -25.27 2.62 -13.48
N PHE A 7 -26.04 1.67 -12.95
CA PHE A 7 -26.33 0.41 -13.66
C PHE A 7 -27.09 0.62 -14.97
N ASN A 8 -28.04 1.55 -15.01
CA ASN A 8 -28.78 1.84 -16.23
C ASN A 8 -27.90 2.49 -17.31
N ARG A 9 -26.99 3.38 -16.94
CA ARG A 9 -26.08 4.05 -17.90
C ARG A 9 -24.97 3.16 -18.40
N ASN A 10 -24.46 2.28 -17.57
CA ASN A 10 -23.27 1.45 -17.82
C ASN A 10 -23.61 -0.05 -17.90
N GLY A 11 -24.83 -0.41 -18.31
CA GLY A 11 -25.29 -1.80 -18.35
C GLY A 11 -24.40 -2.73 -19.17
N GLU A 12 -23.87 -2.29 -20.30
CA GLU A 12 -22.95 -3.08 -21.13
C GLU A 12 -21.64 -3.38 -20.39
N ARG A 13 -21.08 -2.40 -19.68
CA ARG A 13 -19.88 -2.57 -18.86
C ARG A 13 -20.11 -3.63 -17.78
N TYR A 14 -21.21 -3.56 -17.06
CA TYR A 14 -21.51 -4.52 -16.00
C TYR A 14 -21.80 -5.91 -16.53
N SER A 15 -22.39 -6.02 -17.72
CA SER A 15 -22.58 -7.31 -18.41
C SER A 15 -21.23 -7.93 -18.78
N PHE A 16 -20.29 -7.12 -19.29
CA PHE A 16 -18.93 -7.56 -19.59
C PHE A 16 -18.18 -8.01 -18.33
N LEU A 17 -18.24 -7.22 -17.26
CA LEU A 17 -17.60 -7.55 -15.99
C LEU A 17 -18.16 -8.84 -15.39
N LYS A 18 -19.48 -9.05 -15.48
CA LYS A 18 -20.12 -10.29 -15.03
C LYS A 18 -19.64 -11.50 -15.84
N TRP A 19 -19.47 -11.33 -17.15
CA TRP A 19 -18.86 -12.35 -17.98
C TRP A 19 -17.41 -12.64 -17.53
N GLY A 20 -16.61 -11.61 -17.24
CA GLY A 20 -15.26 -11.74 -16.75
C GLY A 20 -15.14 -12.57 -15.48
N GLN A 21 -16.05 -12.39 -14.51
CA GLN A 21 -16.10 -13.21 -13.30
C GLN A 21 -16.32 -14.72 -13.57
N GLN A 22 -16.95 -15.06 -14.69
CA GLN A 22 -17.18 -16.46 -15.09
C GLN A 22 -16.04 -17.02 -15.93
N ALA A 23 -15.33 -16.16 -16.67
CA ALA A 23 -14.27 -16.53 -17.59
C ALA A 23 -12.89 -16.68 -16.91
N PHE A 24 -12.64 -15.95 -15.82
CA PHE A 24 -11.36 -15.94 -15.09
C PHE A 24 -11.50 -16.51 -13.68
N ASN A 25 -10.57 -17.37 -13.28
CA ASN A 25 -10.64 -18.05 -11.98
C ASN A 25 -10.47 -17.10 -10.77
N ASN A 26 -9.62 -16.08 -10.88
CA ASN A 26 -9.26 -15.17 -9.77
C ASN A 26 -9.76 -13.73 -9.99
N PHE A 27 -10.82 -13.57 -10.77
CA PHE A 27 -11.39 -12.27 -11.06
C PHE A 27 -12.52 -11.92 -10.07
N ARG A 28 -12.38 -10.79 -9.38
CA ARG A 28 -13.37 -10.27 -8.43
C ARG A 28 -13.81 -8.88 -8.83
N ILE A 29 -15.08 -8.57 -8.61
CA ILE A 29 -15.65 -7.25 -8.88
C ILE A 29 -16.20 -6.68 -7.59
N VAL A 30 -15.79 -5.45 -7.28
CA VAL A 30 -16.39 -4.67 -6.21
C VAL A 30 -17.48 -3.78 -6.83
N PRO A 31 -18.76 -3.94 -6.42
CA PRO A 31 -19.85 -3.22 -7.03
C PRO A 31 -19.84 -1.72 -6.67
N PRO A 32 -20.50 -0.87 -7.48
CA PRO A 32 -20.66 0.54 -7.18
C PRO A 32 -21.33 0.77 -5.81
N GLY A 33 -20.88 1.81 -5.09
CA GLY A 33 -21.40 2.16 -3.78
C GLY A 33 -20.75 1.45 -2.59
N THR A 34 -19.77 0.57 -2.85
CA THR A 34 -19.03 -0.13 -1.78
C THR A 34 -17.99 0.78 -1.12
N GLY A 35 -17.36 1.68 -1.87
CA GLY A 35 -16.35 2.61 -1.38
C GLY A 35 -15.37 3.03 -2.46
N ILE A 36 -14.35 3.78 -2.05
CA ILE A 36 -13.23 4.19 -2.92
C ILE A 36 -12.28 3.00 -3.04
N CYS A 37 -11.78 2.73 -4.26
CA CYS A 37 -10.99 1.52 -4.56
C CYS A 37 -9.76 1.34 -3.65
N HIS A 38 -9.03 2.42 -3.34
CA HIS A 38 -7.84 2.33 -2.48
C HIS A 38 -8.18 2.03 -1.02
N GLN A 39 -9.29 2.57 -0.50
CA GLN A 39 -9.80 2.25 0.83
C GLN A 39 -10.30 0.80 0.88
N VAL A 40 -10.99 0.33 -0.15
CA VAL A 40 -11.43 -1.07 -0.26
C VAL A 40 -10.22 -2.02 -0.28
N ASN A 41 -9.14 -1.64 -0.95
CA ASN A 41 -7.89 -2.40 -0.90
C ASN A 41 -7.34 -2.50 0.52
N LEU A 42 -7.24 -1.39 1.24
CA LEU A 42 -6.74 -1.37 2.62
C LEU A 42 -7.62 -2.18 3.57
N GLU A 43 -8.95 -2.02 3.47
CA GLU A 43 -9.90 -2.55 4.45
C GLU A 43 -10.26 -4.01 4.20
N TYR A 44 -10.27 -4.48 2.94
CA TYR A 44 -10.85 -5.78 2.59
C TYR A 44 -9.97 -6.67 1.72
N LEU A 45 -9.25 -6.12 0.73
CA LEU A 45 -8.59 -6.95 -0.29
C LEU A 45 -7.15 -7.30 0.05
N SER A 46 -6.38 -6.35 0.57
CA SER A 46 -4.98 -6.57 0.93
C SER A 46 -4.85 -7.43 2.19
N LYS A 47 -3.91 -8.37 2.13
CA LYS A 47 -3.70 -9.36 3.21
C LYS A 47 -2.43 -9.13 4.02
N VAL A 48 -1.49 -8.35 3.50
CA VAL A 48 -0.11 -8.16 3.99
C VAL A 48 0.73 -9.42 3.80
N VAL A 49 0.22 -10.57 4.20
CA VAL A 49 0.82 -11.89 3.96
C VAL A 49 -0.23 -12.82 3.35
N TRP A 50 0.11 -13.40 2.22
CA TRP A 50 -0.67 -14.42 1.56
C TRP A 50 -0.29 -15.80 2.05
N SER A 51 -1.27 -16.71 2.02
CA SER A 51 -1.09 -18.14 2.23
C SER A 51 -1.66 -18.88 1.02
N GLU A 52 -0.87 -19.75 0.43
CA GLU A 52 -1.27 -20.58 -0.70
C GLU A 52 -0.74 -22.00 -0.52
N GLU A 53 -1.54 -22.98 -0.92
CA GLU A 53 -1.12 -24.38 -0.94
C GLU A 53 -0.59 -24.77 -2.33
N PHE A 54 0.63 -25.28 -2.35
CA PHE A 54 1.26 -25.80 -3.56
C PHE A 54 1.89 -27.16 -3.26
N GLU A 55 1.53 -28.19 -4.05
CA GLU A 55 2.00 -29.58 -3.88
C GLU A 55 1.82 -30.15 -2.46
N GLY A 56 0.72 -29.76 -1.79
CA GLY A 56 0.41 -30.21 -0.42
C GLY A 56 1.24 -29.55 0.69
N GLN A 57 1.95 -28.49 0.37
CA GLN A 57 2.66 -27.64 1.32
C GLN A 57 2.06 -26.24 1.33
N SER A 58 1.98 -25.63 2.51
CA SER A 58 1.49 -24.28 2.69
C SER A 58 2.66 -23.29 2.60
N TYR A 59 2.54 -22.32 1.69
CA TYR A 59 3.52 -21.26 1.47
C TYR A 59 2.97 -19.93 1.96
N LEU A 60 3.81 -19.17 2.64
CA LEU A 60 3.53 -17.80 3.02
C LEU A 60 4.44 -16.87 2.23
N PHE A 61 3.89 -15.76 1.72
CA PHE A 61 4.63 -14.74 0.98
C PHE A 61 4.00 -13.36 1.16
N PRO A 62 4.79 -12.27 1.00
CA PRO A 62 4.25 -10.93 1.15
C PRO A 62 3.25 -10.59 0.04
N ASP A 63 2.23 -9.83 0.40
CA ASP A 63 1.26 -9.28 -0.55
C ASP A 63 1.88 -8.16 -1.38
N THR A 64 1.53 -8.12 -2.66
CA THR A 64 1.92 -7.05 -3.59
C THR A 64 0.73 -6.63 -4.44
N LEU A 65 0.73 -5.39 -4.90
CA LEU A 65 -0.36 -4.83 -5.68
C LEU A 65 0.16 -3.98 -6.84
N VAL A 66 -0.34 -4.24 -8.03
CA VAL A 66 -0.24 -3.30 -9.15
C VAL A 66 -1.63 -2.87 -9.59
N GLY A 67 -1.78 -1.62 -10.00
CA GLY A 67 -3.06 -1.08 -10.43
C GLY A 67 -2.89 -0.01 -11.50
N THR A 68 -3.92 0.20 -12.31
CA THR A 68 -3.93 1.21 -13.38
C THR A 68 -4.16 2.64 -12.88
N ASP A 69 -4.33 2.82 -11.58
CA ASP A 69 -4.47 4.12 -10.93
C ASP A 69 -3.15 4.54 -10.27
N SER A 70 -2.76 5.81 -10.45
CA SER A 70 -1.51 6.35 -9.87
C SER A 70 -1.49 6.30 -8.33
N HIS A 71 -2.66 6.39 -7.69
CA HIS A 71 -2.80 6.34 -6.23
C HIS A 71 -2.93 4.91 -5.65
N THR A 72 -2.70 3.88 -6.47
CA THR A 72 -2.52 2.49 -6.01
C THR A 72 -1.47 2.39 -4.89
N THR A 73 -0.51 3.31 -4.86
CA THR A 73 0.52 3.43 -3.84
C THR A 73 0.00 3.59 -2.41
N MET A 74 -1.27 3.96 -2.20
CA MET A 74 -1.89 4.07 -0.88
C MET A 74 -1.75 2.79 -0.04
N VAL A 75 -1.73 1.63 -0.70
CA VAL A 75 -1.60 0.32 -0.04
C VAL A 75 -0.29 0.14 0.71
N ASN A 76 0.77 0.88 0.33
CA ASN A 76 2.06 0.83 1.02
C ASN A 76 1.98 1.32 2.48
N GLY A 77 0.96 2.10 2.82
CA GLY A 77 0.66 2.46 4.21
C GLY A 77 0.28 1.26 5.08
N LEU A 78 -0.22 0.17 4.47
CA LEU A 78 -0.51 -1.11 5.11
C LEU A 78 0.66 -2.11 4.97
N SER A 79 1.83 -1.66 4.57
CA SER A 79 3.01 -2.52 4.34
C SER A 79 2.82 -3.55 3.21
N VAL A 80 1.99 -3.23 2.22
CA VAL A 80 1.83 -3.97 0.98
C VAL A 80 2.55 -3.20 -0.12
N LEU A 81 3.54 -3.82 -0.76
CA LEU A 81 4.29 -3.17 -1.82
C LEU A 81 3.39 -2.99 -3.05
N GLY A 82 3.09 -1.74 -3.38
CA GLY A 82 2.18 -1.43 -4.46
C GLY A 82 2.51 -0.15 -5.23
N TRP A 83 2.27 -0.17 -6.55
CA TRP A 83 2.45 1.01 -7.41
C TRP A 83 1.53 1.00 -8.63
N GLY A 84 1.42 2.17 -9.24
CA GLY A 84 0.66 2.36 -10.48
C GLY A 84 1.42 1.82 -11.69
N VAL A 85 0.70 1.15 -12.61
CA VAL A 85 1.23 0.62 -13.86
C VAL A 85 0.35 1.03 -15.04
N GLY A 86 0.87 0.90 -16.24
CA GLY A 86 0.08 1.06 -17.47
C GLY A 86 -0.90 -0.10 -17.68
N GLY A 87 -1.88 0.08 -18.58
CA GLY A 87 -2.89 -0.94 -18.87
C GLY A 87 -2.29 -2.26 -19.36
N ILE A 88 -1.25 -2.18 -20.21
CA ILE A 88 -0.57 -3.39 -20.75
C ILE A 88 0.10 -4.20 -19.64
N GLU A 89 0.75 -3.53 -18.69
CA GLU A 89 1.39 -4.21 -17.55
C GLU A 89 0.35 -4.82 -16.61
N ALA A 90 -0.78 -4.13 -16.40
CA ALA A 90 -1.89 -4.68 -15.62
C ALA A 90 -2.49 -5.93 -16.29
N GLU A 91 -2.68 -5.91 -17.63
CA GLU A 91 -3.13 -7.07 -18.39
C GLU A 91 -2.13 -8.23 -18.29
N ALA A 92 -0.83 -7.95 -18.41
CA ALA A 92 0.21 -8.95 -18.23
C ALA A 92 0.14 -9.63 -16.85
N GLY A 93 -0.02 -8.82 -15.78
CA GLY A 93 -0.21 -9.33 -14.43
C GLY A 93 -1.47 -10.19 -14.28
N MET A 94 -2.60 -9.78 -14.87
CA MET A 94 -3.86 -10.55 -14.87
C MET A 94 -3.72 -11.89 -15.60
N LEU A 95 -2.87 -11.96 -16.62
CA LEU A 95 -2.58 -13.18 -17.39
C LEU A 95 -1.46 -14.04 -16.78
N GLY A 96 -0.94 -13.67 -15.62
CA GLY A 96 0.15 -14.38 -14.95
C GLY A 96 1.52 -14.19 -15.61
N GLN A 97 1.69 -13.15 -16.42
CA GLN A 97 2.98 -12.82 -17.01
C GLN A 97 3.84 -12.01 -16.03
N PRO A 98 5.16 -12.23 -15.97
CA PRO A 98 6.03 -11.48 -15.09
C PRO A 98 6.15 -10.03 -15.53
N ILE A 99 6.15 -9.13 -14.55
CA ILE A 99 6.47 -7.71 -14.73
C ILE A 99 7.93 -7.51 -14.34
N SER A 100 8.77 -7.14 -15.31
CA SER A 100 10.19 -6.91 -15.07
C SER A 100 10.44 -5.47 -14.63
N MET A 101 11.26 -5.30 -13.58
CA MET A 101 11.68 -4.01 -13.05
C MET A 101 13.19 -4.05 -12.81
N LEU A 102 13.88 -2.94 -13.11
CA LEU A 102 15.24 -2.73 -12.62
C LEU A 102 15.21 -2.58 -11.10
N ILE A 103 16.20 -3.14 -10.41
CA ILE A 103 16.34 -2.95 -8.96
C ILE A 103 16.43 -1.45 -8.68
N PRO A 104 15.45 -0.85 -7.95
CA PRO A 104 15.42 0.59 -7.73
C PRO A 104 16.41 1.01 -6.65
N GLU A 105 16.82 2.27 -6.70
CA GLU A 105 17.40 2.91 -5.53
C GLU A 105 16.34 3.09 -4.45
N VAL A 106 16.71 2.87 -3.20
CA VAL A 106 15.81 3.05 -2.04
C VAL A 106 16.29 4.20 -1.20
N ILE A 107 15.43 5.20 -1.03
CA ILE A 107 15.66 6.36 -0.17
C ILE A 107 15.01 6.13 1.17
N GLY A 108 15.81 6.04 2.22
CA GLY A 108 15.30 5.98 3.60
C GLY A 108 14.78 7.35 4.03
N PHE A 109 13.54 7.42 4.51
CA PHE A 109 12.96 8.62 5.09
C PHE A 109 12.74 8.42 6.58
N GLU A 110 13.67 8.95 7.38
CA GLU A 110 13.63 8.84 8.83
C GLU A 110 12.63 9.83 9.42
N VAL A 111 11.67 9.34 10.19
CA VAL A 111 10.69 10.14 10.91
C VAL A 111 11.00 10.09 12.40
N LYS A 112 11.20 11.27 13.00
CA LYS A 112 11.55 11.42 14.42
C LYS A 112 10.47 12.14 15.21
N ASN A 113 10.37 11.78 16.47
CA ASN A 113 9.57 12.48 17.46
C ASN A 113 8.05 12.43 17.18
N LYS A 114 7.33 13.46 17.56
CA LYS A 114 5.87 13.58 17.43
C LYS A 114 5.50 15.01 17.00
N MET A 115 4.45 15.12 16.20
CA MET A 115 3.90 16.43 15.81
C MET A 115 3.45 17.25 17.03
N PRO A 116 3.65 18.58 17.01
CA PRO A 116 3.11 19.49 18.02
C PRO A 116 1.58 19.48 18.04
N GLU A 117 1.00 19.88 19.16
CA GLU A 117 -0.44 20.11 19.23
C GLU A 117 -0.86 21.21 18.25
N GLY A 118 -1.97 20.99 17.54
CA GLY A 118 -2.49 21.89 16.53
C GLY A 118 -2.00 21.61 15.09
N THR A 119 -0.99 20.78 14.92
CA THR A 119 -0.54 20.31 13.59
C THR A 119 -1.48 19.23 13.07
N THR A 120 -1.74 19.25 11.78
CA THR A 120 -2.62 18.28 11.11
C THR A 120 -1.84 17.25 10.31
N ALA A 121 -2.50 16.13 9.96
CA ALA A 121 -1.94 15.16 9.02
C ALA A 121 -1.60 15.79 7.66
N THR A 122 -2.35 16.80 7.23
CA THR A 122 -2.09 17.55 5.99
C THR A 122 -0.76 18.30 6.04
N ASP A 123 -0.45 18.93 7.17
CA ASP A 123 0.83 19.67 7.34
C ASP A 123 2.02 18.70 7.23
N LEU A 124 1.91 17.54 7.88
CA LEU A 124 2.90 16.47 7.77
C LEU A 124 3.08 16.01 6.32
N VAL A 125 1.98 15.64 5.66
CA VAL A 125 2.01 15.11 4.28
C VAL A 125 2.62 16.11 3.32
N LEU A 126 2.23 17.39 3.40
CA LEU A 126 2.78 18.44 2.52
C LEU A 126 4.27 18.69 2.79
N THR A 127 4.71 18.60 4.05
CA THR A 127 6.13 18.70 4.42
C THR A 127 6.93 17.54 3.81
N VAL A 128 6.45 16.31 3.95
CA VAL A 128 7.07 15.10 3.36
C VAL A 128 7.15 15.22 1.84
N VAL A 129 6.05 15.62 1.19
CA VAL A 129 5.99 15.81 -0.28
C VAL A 129 7.04 16.83 -0.71
N LYS A 130 7.14 17.96 -0.03
CA LYS A 130 8.11 19.00 -0.36
C LYS A 130 9.55 18.48 -0.22
N MET A 131 9.88 17.85 0.91
CA MET A 131 11.23 17.34 1.16
C MET A 131 11.66 16.31 0.11
N LEU A 132 10.77 15.37 -0.24
CA LEU A 132 11.06 14.34 -1.24
C LEU A 132 11.16 14.91 -2.66
N ARG A 133 10.35 15.92 -3.00
CA ARG A 133 10.50 16.65 -4.27
C ARG A 133 11.83 17.38 -4.38
N ASP A 134 12.22 18.08 -3.33
CA ASP A 134 13.50 18.80 -3.28
C ASP A 134 14.69 17.82 -3.37
N LYS A 135 14.57 16.61 -2.80
CA LYS A 135 15.56 15.53 -2.90
C LYS A 135 15.66 14.93 -4.31
N GLY A 136 14.56 14.89 -5.06
CA GLY A 136 14.52 14.29 -6.40
C GLY A 136 14.50 12.76 -6.36
N VAL A 137 13.33 12.19 -6.06
CA VAL A 137 13.11 10.74 -5.87
C VAL A 137 12.43 10.07 -7.06
N VAL A 138 12.44 10.70 -8.24
CA VAL A 138 11.78 10.16 -9.44
C VAL A 138 12.35 8.79 -9.81
N GLY A 139 11.45 7.81 -9.93
CA GLY A 139 11.82 6.43 -10.28
C GLY A 139 12.49 5.64 -9.15
N LYS A 140 12.59 6.22 -7.94
CA LYS A 140 13.12 5.56 -6.76
C LYS A 140 11.98 5.03 -5.88
N PHE A 141 12.33 4.14 -4.96
CA PHE A 141 11.48 3.78 -3.84
C PHE A 141 11.83 4.66 -2.64
N VAL A 142 10.81 5.00 -1.86
CA VAL A 142 10.99 5.65 -0.56
C VAL A 142 10.52 4.67 0.51
N GLU A 143 11.33 4.46 1.53
CA GLU A 143 10.96 3.64 2.68
C GLU A 143 11.01 4.48 3.94
N PHE A 144 9.90 4.49 4.68
CA PHE A 144 9.77 5.26 5.92
C PHE A 144 10.21 4.44 7.11
N TYR A 145 11.02 5.01 7.99
CA TYR A 145 11.53 4.37 9.20
C TYR A 145 11.72 5.38 10.34
N GLY A 146 12.13 4.92 11.49
CA GLY A 146 12.45 5.74 12.65
C GLY A 146 11.36 5.72 13.74
N ASP A 147 11.73 6.24 14.90
CA ASP A 147 10.93 6.18 16.13
C ASP A 147 9.63 6.99 16.05
N GLY A 148 9.57 7.97 15.17
CA GLY A 148 8.36 8.78 14.93
C GLY A 148 7.21 7.99 14.31
N LEU A 149 7.47 6.86 13.63
CA LEU A 149 6.42 6.06 12.98
C LEU A 149 5.35 5.56 13.96
N LYS A 150 5.72 5.26 15.20
CA LYS A 150 4.77 4.84 16.25
C LYS A 150 3.73 5.92 16.62
N ASN A 151 3.99 7.18 16.25
CA ASN A 151 3.09 8.30 16.45
C ASN A 151 2.16 8.57 15.26
N LEU A 152 2.31 7.83 14.16
CA LEU A 152 1.49 7.92 12.96
C LEU A 152 0.45 6.80 12.95
N THR A 153 -0.81 7.18 12.78
CA THR A 153 -1.87 6.22 12.51
C THR A 153 -1.69 5.60 11.12
N LEU A 154 -2.30 4.45 10.87
CA LEU A 154 -2.27 3.87 9.53
C LEU A 154 -2.90 4.80 8.49
N ALA A 155 -3.90 5.59 8.84
CA ALA A 155 -4.50 6.59 7.97
C ALA A 155 -3.49 7.67 7.55
N ASP A 156 -2.63 8.13 8.47
CA ASP A 156 -1.56 9.08 8.17
C ASP A 156 -0.54 8.45 7.20
N ARG A 157 -0.10 7.22 7.48
CA ARG A 157 0.81 6.45 6.61
C ARG A 157 0.22 6.24 5.23
N ALA A 158 -1.04 5.84 5.14
CA ALA A 158 -1.75 5.64 3.89
C ALA A 158 -1.86 6.94 3.08
N THR A 159 -2.06 8.08 3.74
CA THR A 159 -2.11 9.39 3.09
C THR A 159 -0.75 9.77 2.52
N ILE A 160 0.33 9.57 3.27
CA ILE A 160 1.71 9.80 2.78
C ILE A 160 2.02 8.88 1.60
N ALA A 161 1.71 7.60 1.71
CA ALA A 161 1.92 6.61 0.66
C ALA A 161 1.10 6.92 -0.60
N ASN A 162 -0.13 7.39 -0.43
CA ASN A 162 -1.02 7.82 -1.53
C ASN A 162 -0.40 8.92 -2.38
N MET A 163 0.37 9.82 -1.76
CA MET A 163 1.00 10.97 -2.40
C MET A 163 2.35 10.63 -3.09
N ALA A 164 2.70 9.36 -3.23
CA ALA A 164 3.93 8.97 -3.92
C ALA A 164 4.06 9.54 -5.35
N PRO A 165 3.01 9.59 -6.18
CA PRO A 165 3.07 10.26 -7.48
C PRO A 165 3.37 11.76 -7.36
N GLU A 166 2.86 12.44 -6.35
CA GLU A 166 3.05 13.87 -6.14
C GLU A 166 4.49 14.19 -5.75
N TYR A 167 5.17 13.37 -4.96
CA TYR A 167 6.60 13.57 -4.71
C TYR A 167 7.50 12.88 -5.74
N GLY A 168 6.91 12.09 -6.67
CA GLY A 168 7.59 11.55 -7.85
C GLY A 168 8.23 10.17 -7.64
N ALA A 169 8.08 9.55 -6.48
CA ALA A 169 8.58 8.21 -6.23
C ALA A 169 7.67 7.13 -6.85
N THR A 170 8.22 5.95 -7.09
CA THR A 170 7.43 4.79 -7.53
C THR A 170 6.47 4.34 -6.42
N CYS A 171 6.92 4.33 -5.17
CA CYS A 171 6.11 4.09 -3.98
C CYS A 171 6.72 4.73 -2.74
N GLY A 172 5.93 4.83 -1.66
CA GLY A 172 6.37 5.24 -0.34
C GLY A 172 5.96 4.19 0.68
N PHE A 173 6.86 3.26 0.99
CA PHE A 173 6.61 2.05 1.75
C PHE A 173 6.76 2.27 3.25
N PHE A 174 5.85 1.69 4.03
CA PHE A 174 5.92 1.64 5.49
C PHE A 174 6.17 0.21 5.95
N PRO A 175 6.98 0.00 7.01
CA PRO A 175 7.27 -1.32 7.53
C PRO A 175 6.06 -1.93 8.25
N ILE A 176 6.10 -3.25 8.43
CA ILE A 176 5.14 -3.96 9.30
C ILE A 176 5.53 -3.72 10.75
N ASP A 177 4.59 -3.23 11.57
CA ASP A 177 4.76 -2.98 12.99
C ASP A 177 3.43 -3.17 13.77
N GLU A 178 3.41 -2.77 15.02
CA GLU A 178 2.23 -2.88 15.89
C GLU A 178 1.02 -2.10 15.34
N GLU A 179 1.25 -0.97 14.65
CA GLU A 179 0.17 -0.18 14.05
C GLU A 179 -0.47 -0.92 12.88
N THR A 180 0.32 -1.63 12.07
CA THR A 180 -0.19 -2.52 11.02
C THR A 180 -1.10 -3.59 11.62
N LEU A 181 -0.67 -4.26 12.68
CA LEU A 181 -1.47 -5.29 13.36
C LEU A 181 -2.74 -4.72 13.99
N ARG A 182 -2.64 -3.52 14.59
CA ARG A 182 -3.78 -2.80 15.16
C ARG A 182 -4.84 -2.51 14.10
N TYR A 183 -4.41 -2.03 12.94
CA TYR A 183 -5.31 -1.73 11.83
C TYR A 183 -5.96 -2.98 11.25
N LEU A 184 -5.21 -4.08 11.10
CA LEU A 184 -5.76 -5.36 10.63
C LEU A 184 -6.89 -5.86 11.55
N LYS A 185 -6.69 -5.77 12.87
CA LYS A 185 -7.74 -6.09 13.86
C LYS A 185 -8.93 -5.15 13.73
N PHE A 186 -8.68 -3.84 13.66
CA PHE A 186 -9.71 -2.81 13.54
C PHE A 186 -10.57 -2.99 12.28
N SER A 187 -9.96 -3.35 11.16
CA SER A 187 -10.64 -3.60 9.87
C SER A 187 -11.26 -4.99 9.75
N GLY A 188 -11.27 -5.78 10.84
CA GLY A 188 -12.02 -7.03 10.94
C GLY A 188 -11.29 -8.27 10.43
N ARG A 189 -9.95 -8.23 10.24
CA ARG A 189 -9.17 -9.46 10.01
C ARG A 189 -9.19 -10.31 11.27
N ASP A 190 -9.32 -11.63 11.09
CA ASP A 190 -9.36 -12.57 12.20
C ASP A 190 -7.99 -12.67 12.93
N GLU A 191 -8.03 -13.14 14.17
CA GLU A 191 -6.84 -13.21 15.03
C GLU A 191 -5.74 -14.11 14.46
N MET A 192 -6.10 -15.16 13.73
CA MET A 192 -5.13 -16.06 13.11
C MET A 192 -4.37 -15.33 11.98
N THR A 193 -5.08 -14.61 11.12
CA THR A 193 -4.49 -13.79 10.07
C THR A 193 -3.51 -12.77 10.65
N VAL A 194 -3.90 -12.06 11.71
CA VAL A 194 -3.03 -11.08 12.36
C VAL A 194 -1.77 -11.73 12.95
N LYS A 195 -1.92 -12.89 13.57
CA LYS A 195 -0.79 -13.64 14.12
C LYS A 195 0.16 -14.16 13.02
N ILE A 196 -0.37 -14.63 11.91
CA ILE A 196 0.44 -15.05 10.75
C ILE A 196 1.27 -13.86 10.23
N VAL A 197 0.67 -12.67 10.09
CA VAL A 197 1.40 -11.48 9.65
C VAL A 197 2.53 -11.13 10.60
N GLU A 198 2.28 -11.15 11.91
CA GLU A 198 3.29 -10.84 12.93
C GLU A 198 4.46 -11.82 12.89
N GLU A 199 4.16 -13.12 12.97
CA GLU A 199 5.18 -14.17 13.03
C GLU A 199 5.98 -14.24 11.72
N TYR A 200 5.31 -14.12 10.58
CA TYR A 200 5.96 -14.09 9.27
C TYR A 200 6.90 -12.90 9.13
N ALA A 201 6.42 -11.70 9.48
CA ALA A 201 7.23 -10.48 9.37
C ALA A 201 8.49 -10.54 10.24
N LYS A 202 8.37 -11.05 11.47
CA LYS A 202 9.51 -11.25 12.37
C LYS A 202 10.50 -12.31 11.84
N ALA A 203 9.98 -13.43 11.35
CA ALA A 203 10.81 -14.53 10.83
C ALA A 203 11.56 -14.15 9.53
N GLN A 204 10.97 -13.28 8.70
CA GLN A 204 11.56 -12.85 7.43
C GLN A 204 12.36 -11.54 7.52
N GLY A 205 12.45 -10.92 8.71
CA GLY A 205 13.13 -9.64 8.87
C GLY A 205 12.39 -8.45 8.22
N LEU A 206 11.07 -8.56 8.04
CA LEU A 206 10.21 -7.50 7.50
C LEU A 206 9.55 -6.65 8.58
N TRP A 207 9.80 -7.00 9.85
CA TRP A 207 9.35 -6.20 10.99
C TRP A 207 10.15 -4.92 11.08
N SER A 208 9.49 -3.83 11.49
CA SER A 208 10.13 -2.52 11.64
C SER A 208 11.45 -2.59 12.39
N SER A 209 12.51 -2.08 11.79
CA SER A 209 13.87 -2.04 12.32
C SER A 209 14.49 -0.66 12.06
N GLU A 210 15.45 -0.28 12.89
CA GLU A 210 16.26 0.93 12.68
C GLU A 210 17.61 0.60 12.01
N ASP A 211 17.98 -0.68 11.95
CA ASP A 211 19.24 -1.15 11.36
C ASP A 211 19.02 -1.58 9.90
N ILE A 212 18.86 -0.59 9.03
CA ILE A 212 18.61 -0.79 7.60
C ILE A 212 19.55 0.08 6.79
N ASP A 213 20.19 -0.51 5.79
CA ASP A 213 21.04 0.21 4.82
C ASP A 213 20.20 0.73 3.64
N PHE A 214 20.25 2.02 3.40
CA PHE A 214 19.61 2.69 2.27
C PHE A 214 20.63 3.23 1.27
N THR A 215 20.21 3.45 0.03
CA THR A 215 21.06 4.10 -0.99
C THR A 215 21.40 5.54 -0.57
N ASP A 216 20.43 6.25 0.01
CA ASP A 216 20.56 7.60 0.57
C ASP A 216 19.44 7.82 1.62
N THR A 217 19.56 8.84 2.45
CA THR A 217 18.62 9.10 3.53
C THR A 217 18.18 10.56 3.61
N LEU A 218 16.98 10.75 4.18
CA LEU A 218 16.43 12.03 4.64
C LEU A 218 15.92 11.88 6.06
N THR A 219 15.96 12.95 6.85
CA THR A 219 15.41 12.95 8.21
C THR A 219 14.41 14.09 8.37
N LEU A 220 13.23 13.79 8.90
CA LEU A 220 12.22 14.75 9.35
C LEU A 220 12.04 14.65 10.86
N ASP A 221 12.32 15.73 11.56
CA ASP A 221 11.86 15.89 12.94
C ASP A 221 10.46 16.51 12.93
N MET A 222 9.46 15.71 13.32
CA MET A 222 8.05 16.16 13.30
C MET A 222 7.75 17.31 14.26
N THR A 223 8.63 17.60 15.21
CA THR A 223 8.47 18.78 16.10
C THR A 223 8.64 20.10 15.36
N THR A 224 9.16 20.08 14.14
CA THR A 224 9.42 21.28 13.32
C THR A 224 8.30 21.59 12.32
N ILE A 225 7.24 20.78 12.30
CA ILE A 225 6.09 20.96 11.41
C ILE A 225 5.16 22.06 11.92
#